data_89ffac416a5dbd05bf4882862e9af301
#
_entry.id   89ffac416a5dbd05bf4882862e9af301
#
_cell.length_a   1.000
_cell.length_b   1.000
_cell.length_c   1.000
_cell.angle_alpha   90.00
_cell.angle_beta   90.00
_cell.angle_gamma   90.00
#
_symmetry.space_group_name_H-M   'P 1'
#
loop_
_entity.id
_entity.type
_entity.pdbx_description
1 polymer ?
#
loop_
_entity_poly.entity_id
_entity_poly.type
_entity_poly.pdbx_seq_one_letter_code
_entity_poly.pdbx_strand_id
1 'polypeptide(L)'
;MRFLNWSFLLLLFLTAKTQPLTVIKDESATMEKIGNGVYAILHQNATDQWPHGNTGVVIGDNEVLVIDACYLPSRAKADIKLIQSITSKPVKYLVFTHWHFDHNNGTIAYKQAYPGITIISERESARWIELNAIWWSKMINAPNSVQHKSLQQLEADFANGKDSTGKVFTETEKKEMATTITQRKNELNELLNLEVVKPNRVFDKELTIMLGKRKIQLHDWGKANSPHDVTIYLPGEKILFSGDILVQDPQPYTGQSWPVQWLPVLKQIEKIPIHTMVLGHGPIQHDHSYTQKVRELMETVLTRVEEMILQGKTLAEIQATINVDDLYTGVWNISEEDKKTTWKHIINTVLVERAWRSIRGQGG
;
A
#
# COMPACT_ATOMS: atom_id res chain seq x y z
N MET A 1 -68.78 -23.62 14.14
CA MET A 1 -68.05 -22.37 14.38
C MET A 1 -66.62 -22.72 14.76
N ARG A 2 -65.64 -22.55 13.84
CA ARG A 2 -64.21 -22.75 14.08
C ARG A 2 -63.58 -21.37 14.03
N PHE A 3 -63.03 -20.93 15.15
CA PHE A 3 -62.24 -19.67 15.23
C PHE A 3 -60.82 -19.94 14.73
N LEU A 4 -60.41 -19.26 13.66
CA LEU A 4 -59.00 -19.18 13.21
C LEU A 4 -58.29 -18.10 14.03
N ASN A 5 -57.29 -18.52 14.83
CA ASN A 5 -56.36 -17.62 15.46
C ASN A 5 -55.28 -17.23 14.45
N TRP A 6 -55.18 -15.94 14.10
CA TRP A 6 -54.11 -15.37 13.35
C TRP A 6 -53.07 -14.82 14.33
N SER A 7 -51.93 -15.52 14.47
CA SER A 7 -50.78 -15.01 15.19
C SER A 7 -49.97 -14.09 14.28
N PHE A 8 -50.00 -12.80 14.54
CA PHE A 8 -49.14 -11.82 13.90
C PHE A 8 -47.70 -12.01 14.39
N LEU A 9 -46.79 -12.47 13.52
CA LEU A 9 -45.34 -12.52 13.75
C LEU A 9 -44.78 -11.12 13.49
N LEU A 10 -44.48 -10.38 14.58
CA LEU A 10 -43.84 -9.07 14.51
C LEU A 10 -42.37 -9.29 14.18
N LEU A 11 -41.96 -9.11 12.92
CA LEU A 11 -40.55 -9.04 12.54
C LEU A 11 -39.96 -7.69 13.03
N LEU A 12 -39.21 -7.74 14.12
CA LEU A 12 -38.38 -6.63 14.56
C LEU A 12 -37.15 -6.51 13.60
N PHE A 13 -37.23 -5.59 12.66
CA PHE A 13 -36.07 -5.13 11.92
C PHE A 13 -35.16 -4.35 12.90
N LEU A 14 -34.12 -5.00 13.41
CA LEU A 14 -33.01 -4.33 14.06
C LEU A 14 -32.26 -3.54 12.99
N THR A 15 -32.59 -2.27 12.83
CA THR A 15 -31.73 -1.34 12.08
C THR A 15 -30.44 -1.17 12.86
N ALA A 16 -29.38 -1.81 12.40
CA ALA A 16 -28.03 -1.53 12.89
C ALA A 16 -27.76 -0.02 12.66
N LYS A 17 -27.75 0.75 13.74
CA LYS A 17 -27.27 2.14 13.69
C LYS A 17 -25.79 2.07 13.30
N THR A 18 -25.50 2.39 12.06
CA THR A 18 -24.12 2.68 11.63
C THR A 18 -23.63 3.85 12.48
N GLN A 19 -22.67 3.60 13.36
CA GLN A 19 -21.99 4.70 14.07
C GLN A 19 -21.31 5.58 13.00
N PRO A 20 -21.39 6.90 13.13
CA PRO A 20 -20.70 7.78 12.19
C PRO A 20 -19.20 7.44 12.21
N LEU A 21 -18.62 7.27 11.03
CA LEU A 21 -17.18 7.07 10.85
C LEU A 21 -16.46 8.27 11.49
N THR A 22 -15.64 8.00 12.51
CA THR A 22 -14.77 9.04 13.07
C THR A 22 -13.63 9.23 12.09
N VAL A 23 -13.59 10.38 11.43
CA VAL A 23 -12.54 10.77 10.49
C VAL A 23 -11.72 11.87 11.14
N ILE A 24 -10.41 11.66 11.27
CA ILE A 24 -9.45 12.64 11.75
C ILE A 24 -8.48 12.93 10.60
N LYS A 25 -8.33 14.21 10.25
CA LYS A 25 -7.45 14.65 9.16
C LYS A 25 -6.26 15.43 9.72
N ASP A 26 -5.11 15.20 9.14
CA ASP A 26 -3.99 16.13 9.18
C ASP A 26 -3.67 16.64 7.76
N GLU A 27 -2.56 17.36 7.57
CA GLU A 27 -2.22 17.98 6.28
C GLU A 27 -2.00 16.98 5.16
N SER A 28 -1.60 15.73 5.47
CA SER A 28 -1.18 14.73 4.47
C SER A 28 -1.73 13.31 4.72
N ALA A 29 -2.66 13.15 5.68
CA ALA A 29 -3.30 11.86 5.93
C ALA A 29 -4.72 12.00 6.48
N THR A 30 -5.48 10.92 6.30
CA THR A 30 -6.82 10.78 6.86
C THR A 30 -6.89 9.50 7.69
N MET A 31 -7.17 9.60 8.99
CA MET A 31 -7.39 8.44 9.83
C MET A 31 -8.89 8.15 9.93
N GLU A 32 -9.29 6.96 9.50
CA GLU A 32 -10.68 6.50 9.48
C GLU A 32 -10.90 5.35 10.46
N LYS A 33 -11.96 5.43 11.26
CA LYS A 33 -12.38 4.33 12.11
C LYS A 33 -13.12 3.27 11.29
N ILE A 34 -12.55 2.10 11.14
CA ILE A 34 -13.07 0.99 10.32
C ILE A 34 -13.67 -0.15 11.15
N GLY A 35 -13.47 -0.11 12.47
CA GLY A 35 -14.02 -1.09 13.41
C GLY A 35 -13.93 -0.60 14.85
N ASN A 36 -14.39 -1.41 15.78
CA ASN A 36 -14.25 -1.07 17.21
C ASN A 36 -12.78 -1.14 17.62
N GLY A 37 -12.15 0.02 17.83
CA GLY A 37 -10.72 0.13 18.12
C GLY A 37 -9.82 -0.29 16.96
N VAL A 38 -10.34 -0.24 15.71
CA VAL A 38 -9.55 -0.48 14.49
C VAL A 38 -9.67 0.72 13.58
N TYR A 39 -8.51 1.20 13.09
CA TYR A 39 -8.41 2.39 12.25
C TYR A 39 -7.48 2.10 11.06
N ALA A 40 -7.71 2.80 9.97
CA ALA A 40 -6.80 2.92 8.85
C ALA A 40 -6.34 4.38 8.74
N ILE A 41 -5.06 4.61 8.50
CA ILE A 41 -4.51 5.92 8.15
C ILE A 41 -4.15 5.85 6.68
N LEU A 42 -4.88 6.63 5.87
CA LEU A 42 -4.69 6.73 4.43
C LEU A 42 -3.83 7.96 4.15
N HIS A 43 -2.71 7.74 3.47
CA HIS A 43 -1.71 8.77 3.22
C HIS A 43 -1.80 9.34 1.82
N GLN A 44 -1.45 10.62 1.69
CA GLN A 44 -1.05 11.22 0.41
C GLN A 44 0.40 10.88 0.13
N ASN A 45 0.81 10.98 -1.13
CA ASN A 45 2.21 10.84 -1.51
C ASN A 45 3.10 11.90 -0.84
N ALA A 46 4.37 11.59 -0.65
CA ALA A 46 5.38 12.56 -0.28
C ALA A 46 5.53 13.65 -1.37
N THR A 47 6.20 14.75 -1.07
CA THR A 47 6.33 15.85 -2.06
C THR A 47 7.18 15.49 -3.26
N ASP A 48 8.01 14.43 -3.16
CA ASP A 48 8.76 13.84 -4.29
C ASP A 48 7.91 12.84 -5.12
N GLN A 49 6.62 12.72 -4.81
CA GLN A 49 5.64 11.82 -5.41
C GLN A 49 5.82 10.33 -5.06
N TRP A 50 6.76 10.00 -4.18
CA TRP A 50 6.82 8.64 -3.67
C TRP A 50 5.62 8.36 -2.76
N PRO A 51 5.01 7.17 -2.89
CA PRO A 51 3.87 6.82 -2.06
C PRO A 51 4.26 6.61 -0.60
N HIS A 52 3.29 6.80 0.28
CA HIS A 52 3.29 6.24 1.62
C HIS A 52 2.32 5.08 1.65
N GLY A 53 2.75 3.91 2.13
CA GLY A 53 1.83 2.80 2.39
C GLY A 53 0.79 3.18 3.44
N ASN A 54 -0.44 2.72 3.28
CA ASN A 54 -1.48 2.89 4.28
C ASN A 54 -1.09 2.23 5.60
N THR A 55 -1.41 2.85 6.72
CA THR A 55 -1.10 2.34 8.06
C THR A 55 -2.35 1.80 8.75
N GLY A 56 -2.27 0.59 9.30
CA GLY A 56 -3.31 0.02 10.16
C GLY A 56 -3.04 0.28 11.63
N VAL A 57 -4.10 0.54 12.41
CA VAL A 57 -4.02 0.71 13.87
C VAL A 57 -5.05 -0.18 14.54
N VAL A 58 -4.59 -1.09 15.39
CA VAL A 58 -5.43 -2.04 16.11
C VAL A 58 -5.22 -1.85 17.62
N ILE A 59 -6.24 -1.37 18.30
CA ILE A 59 -6.22 -1.12 19.75
C ILE A 59 -6.74 -2.36 20.48
N GLY A 60 -5.89 -2.96 21.30
CA GLY A 60 -6.24 -4.08 22.17
C GLY A 60 -6.67 -3.64 23.59
N ASP A 61 -6.65 -4.59 24.51
CA ASP A 61 -7.06 -4.30 25.90
C ASP A 61 -6.09 -3.33 26.60
N ASN A 62 -4.77 -3.49 26.42
CA ASN A 62 -3.73 -2.71 27.10
C ASN A 62 -2.67 -2.09 26.18
N GLU A 63 -2.68 -2.44 24.90
CA GLU A 63 -1.61 -2.12 23.97
C GLU A 63 -2.15 -1.96 22.55
N VAL A 64 -1.35 -1.40 21.65
CA VAL A 64 -1.68 -1.15 20.26
C VAL A 64 -0.74 -1.97 19.35
N LEU A 65 -1.30 -2.51 18.27
CA LEU A 65 -0.57 -3.05 17.15
C LEU A 65 -0.74 -2.09 15.97
N VAL A 66 0.37 -1.73 15.33
CA VAL A 66 0.43 -0.92 14.11
C VAL A 66 0.86 -1.82 12.95
N ILE A 67 0.29 -1.59 11.78
CA ILE A 67 0.59 -2.29 10.53
C ILE A 67 1.18 -1.26 9.58
N ASP A 68 2.42 -1.51 9.16
CA ASP A 68 3.27 -0.66 8.33
C ASP A 68 3.59 0.73 8.95
N ALA A 69 4.64 1.36 8.44
CA ALA A 69 5.25 2.53 9.07
C ALA A 69 5.62 3.66 8.10
N CYS A 70 5.01 3.71 6.93
CA CYS A 70 5.20 4.73 5.90
C CYS A 70 6.62 4.84 5.32
N TYR A 71 6.75 5.75 4.33
CA TYR A 71 7.99 6.12 3.64
C TYR A 71 8.90 7.02 4.46
N LEU A 72 8.36 8.08 5.07
CA LEU A 72 9.14 9.09 5.78
C LEU A 72 9.01 8.98 7.30
N PRO A 73 10.12 9.07 8.05
CA PRO A 73 10.09 9.15 9.51
C PRO A 73 9.23 10.29 10.07
N SER A 74 9.18 11.43 9.40
CA SER A 74 8.32 12.57 9.77
C SER A 74 6.83 12.20 9.68
N ARG A 75 6.41 11.44 8.63
CA ARG A 75 5.05 10.96 8.48
C ARG A 75 4.70 9.98 9.60
N ALA A 76 5.58 9.02 9.87
CA ALA A 76 5.38 8.08 10.98
C ALA A 76 5.27 8.79 12.35
N LYS A 77 6.03 9.88 12.57
CA LYS A 77 5.88 10.72 13.78
C LYS A 77 4.51 11.39 13.85
N ALA A 78 3.95 11.82 12.72
CA ALA A 78 2.61 12.37 12.67
C ALA A 78 1.54 11.29 12.89
N ASP A 79 1.72 10.08 12.36
CA ASP A 79 0.84 8.92 12.64
C ASP A 79 0.84 8.56 14.14
N ILE A 80 2.00 8.57 14.78
CA ILE A 80 2.09 8.36 16.24
C ILE A 80 1.26 9.41 16.99
N LYS A 81 1.26 10.68 16.56
CA LYS A 81 0.42 11.72 17.18
C LYS A 81 -1.08 11.46 16.94
N LEU A 82 -1.47 11.01 15.73
CA LEU A 82 -2.84 10.59 15.46
C LEU A 82 -3.25 9.43 16.36
N ILE A 83 -2.40 8.41 16.52
CA ILE A 83 -2.65 7.27 17.42
C ILE A 83 -2.80 7.75 18.87
N GLN A 84 -1.91 8.63 19.34
CA GLN A 84 -1.97 9.19 20.69
C GLN A 84 -3.21 10.05 20.94
N SER A 85 -3.81 10.63 19.91
CA SER A 85 -5.05 11.40 20.03
C SER A 85 -6.29 10.54 20.32
N ILE A 86 -6.23 9.23 20.00
CA ILE A 86 -7.36 8.29 20.17
C ILE A 86 -7.16 7.28 21.30
N THR A 87 -5.92 7.11 21.78
CA THR A 87 -5.63 6.18 22.88
C THR A 87 -4.34 6.55 23.60
N SER A 88 -4.31 6.33 24.92
CA SER A 88 -3.09 6.45 25.74
C SER A 88 -2.30 5.14 25.85
N LYS A 89 -2.79 4.05 25.22
CA LYS A 89 -2.14 2.74 25.28
C LYS A 89 -0.86 2.76 24.43
N PRO A 90 0.25 2.13 24.87
CA PRO A 90 1.49 2.12 24.13
C PRO A 90 1.38 1.25 22.88
N VAL A 91 2.08 1.65 21.80
CA VAL A 91 2.31 0.78 20.65
C VAL A 91 3.31 -0.30 21.06
N LYS A 92 2.86 -1.54 21.12
CA LYS A 92 3.63 -2.71 21.53
C LYS A 92 4.17 -3.48 20.32
N TYR A 93 3.42 -3.51 19.22
CA TYR A 93 3.75 -4.25 18.02
C TYR A 93 3.71 -3.34 16.81
N LEU A 94 4.70 -3.48 15.94
CA LEU A 94 4.72 -2.97 14.58
C LEU A 94 4.90 -4.18 13.66
N VAL A 95 4.01 -4.36 12.69
CA VAL A 95 4.01 -5.50 11.77
C VAL A 95 4.15 -4.98 10.36
N PHE A 96 5.05 -5.57 9.57
CA PHE A 96 5.18 -5.25 8.16
C PHE A 96 4.41 -6.23 7.29
N THR A 97 3.70 -5.67 6.29
CA THR A 97 3.07 -6.45 5.23
C THR A 97 4.10 -7.04 4.28
N HIS A 98 5.15 -6.29 3.96
CA HIS A 98 6.24 -6.71 3.11
C HIS A 98 7.49 -5.80 3.27
N TRP A 99 8.49 -5.96 2.42
CA TRP A 99 9.81 -5.35 2.57
C TRP A 99 9.97 -3.97 1.91
N HIS A 100 9.04 -3.47 1.12
CA HIS A 100 9.18 -2.18 0.45
C HIS A 100 9.31 -1.03 1.46
N PHE A 101 10.15 -0.07 1.13
CA PHE A 101 10.57 0.99 2.05
C PHE A 101 9.47 2.00 2.39
N ASP A 102 8.49 2.15 1.56
CA ASP A 102 7.30 2.97 1.80
C ASP A 102 6.33 2.37 2.83
N HIS A 103 6.61 1.14 3.28
CA HIS A 103 5.93 0.46 4.39
C HIS A 103 6.79 0.33 5.66
N ASN A 104 8.10 0.61 5.60
CA ASN A 104 8.98 0.34 6.75
C ASN A 104 10.01 1.42 7.10
N ASN A 105 10.31 2.40 6.25
CA ASN A 105 11.30 3.44 6.53
C ASN A 105 10.99 4.28 7.77
N GLY A 106 9.70 4.52 8.07
CA GLY A 106 9.27 5.26 9.26
C GLY A 106 9.46 4.52 10.58
N THR A 107 9.92 3.27 10.57
CA THR A 107 10.10 2.43 11.76
C THR A 107 10.94 3.06 12.85
N ILE A 108 11.94 3.87 12.47
CA ILE A 108 12.80 4.58 13.43
C ILE A 108 11.99 5.50 14.37
N ALA A 109 10.94 6.14 13.85
CA ALA A 109 10.08 7.00 14.66
C ALA A 109 9.32 6.18 15.73
N TYR A 110 8.79 5.02 15.37
CA TYR A 110 8.13 4.10 16.32
C TYR A 110 9.11 3.56 17.36
N LYS A 111 10.33 3.18 16.95
CA LYS A 111 11.37 2.68 17.88
C LYS A 111 11.80 3.76 18.89
N GLN A 112 11.90 5.03 18.44
CA GLN A 112 12.21 6.15 19.30
C GLN A 112 11.09 6.48 20.29
N ALA A 113 9.83 6.45 19.82
CA ALA A 113 8.66 6.72 20.67
C ALA A 113 8.36 5.57 21.65
N TYR A 114 8.66 4.34 21.27
CA TYR A 114 8.38 3.12 22.02
C TYR A 114 9.60 2.19 22.02
N PRO A 115 10.62 2.44 22.87
CA PRO A 115 11.90 1.68 22.85
C PRO A 115 11.74 0.16 23.04
N GLY A 116 10.65 -0.28 23.69
CA GLY A 116 10.32 -1.69 23.89
C GLY A 116 9.43 -2.33 22.81
N ILE A 117 9.27 -1.67 21.66
CA ILE A 117 8.41 -2.15 20.56
C ILE A 117 8.93 -3.48 19.97
N THR A 118 8.00 -4.40 19.71
CA THR A 118 8.28 -5.62 18.96
C THR A 118 7.96 -5.39 17.49
N ILE A 119 8.99 -5.41 16.64
CA ILE A 119 8.88 -5.21 15.19
C ILE A 119 8.87 -6.58 14.53
N ILE A 120 7.77 -6.90 13.85
CA ILE A 120 7.46 -8.24 13.34
C ILE A 120 7.45 -8.19 11.80
N SER A 121 8.16 -9.15 11.18
CA SER A 121 8.13 -9.36 9.73
C SER A 121 8.13 -10.83 9.40
N GLU A 122 7.67 -11.19 8.21
CA GLU A 122 8.02 -12.48 7.64
C GLU A 122 9.55 -12.58 7.45
N ARG A 123 10.13 -13.78 7.56
CA ARG A 123 11.58 -14.01 7.63
C ARG A 123 12.34 -13.52 6.42
N GLU A 124 11.89 -13.85 5.21
CA GLU A 124 12.56 -13.40 3.99
C GLU A 124 12.33 -11.91 3.73
N SER A 125 11.15 -11.38 4.05
CA SER A 125 10.91 -9.93 4.03
C SER A 125 11.86 -9.19 4.97
N ALA A 126 12.12 -9.71 6.17
CA ALA A 126 13.10 -9.14 7.08
C ALA A 126 14.51 -9.12 6.47
N ARG A 127 14.91 -10.19 5.78
CA ARG A 127 16.18 -10.25 5.05
C ARG A 127 16.24 -9.24 3.91
N TRP A 128 15.15 -9.09 3.16
CA TRP A 128 15.08 -8.10 2.08
C TRP A 128 15.15 -6.67 2.60
N ILE A 129 14.55 -6.37 3.77
CA ILE A 129 14.70 -5.05 4.43
C ILE A 129 16.18 -4.76 4.70
N GLU A 130 16.96 -5.73 5.20
CA GLU A 130 18.39 -5.55 5.44
C GLU A 130 19.20 -5.33 4.15
N LEU A 131 18.93 -6.13 3.13
CA LEU A 131 19.61 -5.99 1.84
C LEU A 131 19.24 -4.68 1.15
N ASN A 132 17.97 -4.31 1.21
CA ASN A 132 17.47 -3.09 0.61
C ASN A 132 17.99 -1.82 1.31
N ALA A 133 18.25 -1.88 2.62
CA ALA A 133 18.86 -0.79 3.34
C ALA A 133 20.21 -0.38 2.75
N ILE A 134 21.03 -1.36 2.35
CA ILE A 134 22.34 -1.13 1.73
C ILE A 134 22.16 -0.51 0.33
N TRP A 135 21.24 -1.08 -0.46
CA TRP A 135 20.95 -0.58 -1.81
C TRP A 135 20.34 0.82 -1.76
N TRP A 136 19.37 1.04 -0.87
CA TRP A 136 18.71 2.33 -0.66
C TRP A 136 19.72 3.41 -0.29
N SER A 137 20.58 3.15 0.69
CA SER A 137 21.62 4.10 1.10
C SER A 137 22.53 4.49 -0.07
N LYS A 138 22.93 3.54 -0.91
CA LYS A 138 23.73 3.83 -2.11
C LYS A 138 22.93 4.64 -3.14
N MET A 139 21.69 4.29 -3.37
CA MET A 139 20.83 4.93 -4.35
C MET A 139 20.53 6.38 -3.95
N ILE A 140 20.06 6.61 -2.72
CA ILE A 140 19.67 7.94 -2.27
C ILE A 140 20.85 8.90 -2.15
N ASN A 141 22.04 8.40 -1.78
CA ASN A 141 23.26 9.20 -1.68
C ASN A 141 23.92 9.46 -3.05
N ALA A 142 23.46 8.83 -4.13
CA ALA A 142 23.99 9.11 -5.45
C ALA A 142 23.58 10.52 -5.90
N PRO A 143 24.53 11.38 -6.34
CA PRO A 143 24.22 12.76 -6.74
C PRO A 143 23.22 12.86 -7.92
N ASN A 144 23.05 11.77 -8.65
CA ASN A 144 22.16 11.65 -9.80
C ASN A 144 20.92 10.79 -9.48
N SER A 145 20.60 10.54 -8.22
CA SER A 145 19.37 9.85 -7.83
C SER A 145 18.12 10.61 -8.33
N VAL A 146 17.02 9.90 -8.44
CA VAL A 146 15.73 10.49 -8.88
C VAL A 146 15.36 11.66 -7.96
N GLN A 147 15.53 11.48 -6.64
CA GLN A 147 15.19 12.51 -5.65
C GLN A 147 16.03 13.78 -5.82
N HIS A 148 17.36 13.64 -6.00
CA HIS A 148 18.23 14.79 -6.25
C HIS A 148 17.90 15.50 -7.57
N LYS A 149 17.77 14.75 -8.67
CA LYS A 149 17.45 15.33 -9.98
C LYS A 149 16.12 16.06 -9.99
N SER A 150 15.07 15.46 -9.40
CA SER A 150 13.76 16.09 -9.37
C SER A 150 13.73 17.35 -8.51
N LEU A 151 14.49 17.39 -7.41
CA LEU A 151 14.65 18.59 -6.60
C LEU A 151 15.45 19.66 -7.35
N GLN A 152 16.57 19.31 -8.00
CA GLN A 152 17.37 20.23 -8.81
C GLN A 152 16.55 20.84 -9.96
N GLN A 153 15.69 20.03 -10.62
CA GLN A 153 14.82 20.53 -11.67
C GLN A 153 13.81 21.54 -11.12
N LEU A 154 13.17 21.21 -9.99
CA LEU A 154 12.21 22.11 -9.35
C LEU A 154 12.86 23.44 -8.93
N GLU A 155 14.09 23.40 -8.39
CA GLU A 155 14.87 24.60 -8.04
C GLU A 155 15.25 25.43 -9.28
N ALA A 156 15.62 24.77 -10.38
CA ALA A 156 15.94 25.44 -11.64
C ALA A 156 14.71 26.11 -12.25
N ASP A 157 13.56 25.42 -12.27
CA ASP A 157 12.30 25.97 -12.75
C ASP A 157 11.86 27.18 -11.92
N PHE A 158 11.98 27.09 -10.59
CA PHE A 158 11.71 28.20 -9.69
C PHE A 158 12.61 29.41 -9.96
N ALA A 159 13.92 29.19 -10.09
CA ALA A 159 14.88 30.26 -10.38
C ALA A 159 14.64 30.93 -11.74
N ASN A 160 14.22 30.14 -12.75
CA ASN A 160 13.91 30.63 -14.08
C ASN A 160 12.52 31.30 -14.17
N GLY A 161 11.67 31.14 -13.16
CA GLY A 161 10.30 31.67 -13.11
C GLY A 161 9.35 31.02 -14.11
N LYS A 162 9.71 29.87 -14.69
CA LYS A 162 8.92 29.09 -15.67
C LYS A 162 9.27 27.62 -15.60
N ASP A 163 8.31 26.77 -16.00
CA ASP A 163 8.50 25.32 -16.11
C ASP A 163 9.26 24.90 -17.38
N SER A 164 9.52 23.60 -17.53
CA SER A 164 10.18 23.01 -18.69
C SER A 164 9.41 23.16 -20.00
N THR A 165 8.12 23.47 -19.96
CA THR A 165 7.28 23.78 -21.14
C THR A 165 7.33 25.25 -21.55
N GLY A 166 7.93 26.12 -20.71
CA GLY A 166 8.00 27.56 -20.89
C GLY A 166 6.84 28.35 -20.28
N LYS A 167 5.93 27.70 -19.55
CA LYS A 167 4.86 28.36 -18.81
C LYS A 167 5.45 29.18 -17.68
N VAL A 168 5.17 30.50 -17.67
CA VAL A 168 5.62 31.43 -16.61
C VAL A 168 4.76 31.28 -15.36
N PHE A 169 5.39 31.20 -14.20
CA PHE A 169 4.70 31.07 -12.92
C PHE A 169 4.11 32.40 -12.43
N THR A 170 2.89 32.31 -11.91
CA THR A 170 2.27 33.39 -11.14
C THR A 170 2.95 33.54 -9.77
N GLU A 171 2.74 34.67 -9.08
CA GLU A 171 3.28 34.87 -7.74
C GLU A 171 2.74 33.86 -6.71
N THR A 172 1.51 33.36 -6.89
CA THR A 172 0.95 32.28 -6.06
C THR A 172 1.70 30.97 -6.29
N GLU A 173 1.86 30.56 -7.56
CA GLU A 173 2.64 29.34 -7.91
C GLU A 173 4.08 29.40 -7.40
N LYS A 174 4.74 30.56 -7.50
CA LYS A 174 6.09 30.75 -6.94
C LYS A 174 6.12 30.54 -5.42
N LYS A 175 5.13 31.05 -4.70
CA LYS A 175 5.03 30.89 -3.24
C LYS A 175 4.84 29.40 -2.87
N GLU A 176 3.95 28.72 -3.58
CA GLU A 176 3.71 27.28 -3.40
C GLU A 176 4.98 26.46 -3.72
N MET A 177 5.66 26.75 -4.84
CA MET A 177 6.92 26.11 -5.19
C MET A 177 8.01 26.32 -4.14
N ALA A 178 8.17 27.53 -3.58
CA ALA A 178 9.15 27.79 -2.53
C ALA A 178 8.88 26.91 -1.28
N THR A 179 7.59 26.74 -0.94
CA THR A 179 7.16 25.84 0.14
C THR A 179 7.51 24.39 -0.19
N THR A 180 7.14 23.93 -1.39
CA THR A 180 7.42 22.57 -1.88
C THR A 180 8.92 22.28 -1.91
N ILE A 181 9.76 23.20 -2.40
CA ILE A 181 11.22 23.06 -2.39
C ILE A 181 11.75 22.88 -0.96
N THR A 182 11.24 23.66 -0.02
CA THR A 182 11.64 23.56 1.39
C THR A 182 11.25 22.19 1.97
N GLN A 183 10.03 21.73 1.72
CA GLN A 183 9.56 20.42 2.15
C GLN A 183 10.40 19.30 1.54
N ARG A 184 10.63 19.30 0.22
CA ARG A 184 11.48 18.31 -0.47
C ARG A 184 12.91 18.25 0.06
N LYS A 185 13.51 19.40 0.40
CA LYS A 185 14.83 19.43 1.05
C LYS A 185 14.82 18.73 2.39
N ASN A 186 13.80 18.96 3.20
CA ASN A 186 13.66 18.31 4.48
C ASN A 186 13.43 16.79 4.32
N GLU A 187 12.55 16.36 3.43
CA GLU A 187 12.30 14.95 3.12
C GLU A 187 13.57 14.26 2.59
N LEU A 188 14.28 14.88 1.65
CA LEU A 188 15.55 14.34 1.16
C LEU A 188 16.58 14.22 2.28
N ASN A 189 16.68 15.21 3.18
CA ASN A 189 17.58 15.14 4.33
C ASN A 189 17.18 14.01 5.31
N GLU A 190 15.90 13.75 5.51
CA GLU A 190 15.45 12.59 6.30
C GLU A 190 15.91 11.27 5.67
N LEU A 191 15.77 11.14 4.34
CA LEU A 191 16.14 9.93 3.60
C LEU A 191 17.67 9.72 3.56
N LEU A 192 18.45 10.79 3.43
CA LEU A 192 19.92 10.74 3.47
C LEU A 192 20.45 10.30 4.83
N ASN A 193 19.74 10.61 5.91
CA ASN A 193 20.09 10.27 7.29
C ASN A 193 19.24 9.10 7.84
N LEU A 194 18.58 8.34 6.99
CA LEU A 194 17.69 7.27 7.40
C LEU A 194 18.44 6.13 8.09
N GLU A 195 18.10 5.85 9.34
CA GLU A 195 18.47 4.61 10.04
C GLU A 195 17.40 3.54 9.78
N VAL A 196 17.72 2.54 8.97
CA VAL A 196 16.83 1.41 8.73
C VAL A 196 16.81 0.50 9.95
N VAL A 197 15.65 0.33 10.55
CA VAL A 197 15.45 -0.48 11.74
C VAL A 197 15.02 -1.89 11.33
N LYS A 198 15.80 -2.88 11.75
CA LYS A 198 15.52 -4.29 11.48
C LYS A 198 14.39 -4.83 12.34
N PRO A 199 13.54 -5.73 11.81
CA PRO A 199 12.63 -6.53 12.62
C PRO A 199 13.37 -7.29 13.73
N ASN A 200 12.80 -7.34 14.93
CA ASN A 200 13.38 -8.05 16.07
C ASN A 200 12.59 -9.33 16.41
N ARG A 201 11.53 -9.63 15.66
CA ARG A 201 10.80 -10.88 15.67
C ARG A 201 10.40 -11.26 14.25
N VAL A 202 10.69 -12.50 13.86
CA VAL A 202 10.31 -13.02 12.55
C VAL A 202 9.37 -14.22 12.68
N PHE A 203 8.62 -14.49 11.63
CA PHE A 203 7.80 -15.70 11.46
C PHE A 203 7.93 -16.22 10.02
N ASP A 204 7.46 -17.44 9.75
CA ASP A 204 7.60 -18.06 8.43
C ASP A 204 6.27 -17.96 7.64
N LYS A 205 5.29 -18.82 7.96
CA LYS A 205 4.03 -18.91 7.20
C LYS A 205 2.88 -18.18 7.85
N GLU A 206 2.73 -18.37 9.14
CA GLU A 206 1.60 -17.86 9.90
C GLU A 206 2.04 -17.45 11.29
N LEU A 207 1.42 -16.38 11.78
CA LEU A 207 1.55 -15.95 13.16
C LEU A 207 0.20 -15.47 13.68
N THR A 208 -0.20 -15.95 14.85
CA THR A 208 -1.34 -15.39 15.58
C THR A 208 -0.85 -14.55 16.74
N ILE A 209 -1.34 -13.33 16.82
CA ILE A 209 -1.11 -12.41 17.95
C ILE A 209 -2.44 -12.23 18.69
N MET A 210 -2.41 -12.41 20.00
CA MET A 210 -3.51 -12.08 20.88
C MET A 210 -3.26 -10.70 21.48
N LEU A 211 -4.05 -9.71 21.05
CA LEU A 211 -3.98 -8.34 21.58
C LEU A 211 -5.09 -8.16 22.64
N GLY A 212 -4.84 -8.68 23.84
CA GLY A 212 -5.86 -8.96 24.82
C GLY A 212 -6.78 -10.10 24.32
N LYS A 213 -8.09 -9.83 24.22
CA LYS A 213 -9.06 -10.82 23.69
C LYS A 213 -9.14 -10.85 22.17
N ARG A 214 -8.53 -9.89 21.49
CA ARG A 214 -8.59 -9.75 20.02
C ARG A 214 -7.58 -10.66 19.37
N LYS A 215 -8.04 -11.54 18.47
CA LYS A 215 -7.21 -12.40 17.64
C LYS A 215 -6.82 -11.65 16.36
N ILE A 216 -5.52 -11.60 16.06
CA ILE A 216 -4.96 -11.04 14.84
C ILE A 216 -4.16 -12.15 14.16
N GLN A 217 -4.45 -12.41 12.89
CA GLN A 217 -3.81 -13.47 12.12
C GLN A 217 -2.96 -12.85 11.02
N LEU A 218 -1.68 -13.18 11.01
CA LEU A 218 -0.74 -12.85 9.94
C LEU A 218 -0.57 -14.09 9.07
N HIS A 219 -0.67 -13.94 7.76
CA HIS A 219 -0.49 -15.01 6.81
C HIS A 219 0.40 -14.58 5.65
N ASP A 220 1.54 -15.27 5.49
CA ASP A 220 2.42 -15.12 4.33
C ASP A 220 1.89 -15.95 3.16
N TRP A 221 1.60 -15.28 2.06
CA TRP A 221 1.13 -15.89 0.82
C TRP A 221 2.27 -16.30 -0.11
N GLY A 222 3.51 -15.92 0.22
CA GLY A 222 4.65 -16.06 -0.67
C GLY A 222 4.68 -14.98 -1.75
N LYS A 223 5.08 -15.38 -2.94
CA LYS A 223 5.29 -14.45 -4.07
C LYS A 223 3.98 -13.89 -4.63
N ALA A 224 3.85 -12.57 -4.61
CA ALA A 224 2.76 -11.85 -5.26
C ALA A 224 3.27 -10.51 -5.80
N ASN A 225 3.05 -9.38 -5.11
CA ASN A 225 3.65 -8.09 -5.42
C ASN A 225 5.16 -8.07 -5.09
N SER A 226 5.53 -8.77 -4.03
CA SER A 226 6.90 -8.93 -3.56
C SER A 226 7.26 -10.43 -3.40
N PRO A 227 8.50 -10.79 -3.03
CA PRO A 227 8.86 -12.19 -2.78
C PRO A 227 8.05 -12.86 -1.68
N HIS A 228 7.60 -12.09 -0.69
CA HIS A 228 6.79 -12.54 0.44
C HIS A 228 5.85 -11.42 0.87
N ASP A 229 4.55 -11.63 0.63
CA ASP A 229 3.50 -10.67 0.97
C ASP A 229 2.60 -11.24 2.05
N VAL A 230 2.42 -10.46 3.11
CA VAL A 230 1.68 -10.84 4.31
C VAL A 230 0.36 -10.06 4.39
N THR A 231 -0.73 -10.76 4.61
CA THR A 231 -1.99 -10.15 5.04
C THR A 231 -2.13 -10.19 6.56
N ILE A 232 -2.77 -9.18 7.11
CA ILE A 232 -3.13 -9.12 8.53
C ILE A 232 -4.65 -9.13 8.63
N TYR A 233 -5.21 -10.20 9.22
CA TYR A 233 -6.66 -10.42 9.29
C TYR A 233 -7.16 -10.43 10.73
N LEU A 234 -8.24 -9.71 10.97
CA LEU A 234 -8.99 -9.65 12.22
C LEU A 234 -10.31 -10.43 12.05
N PRO A 235 -10.35 -11.73 12.38
CA PRO A 235 -11.50 -12.58 12.07
C PRO A 235 -12.78 -12.18 12.83
N GLY A 236 -12.65 -11.62 14.02
CA GLY A 236 -13.79 -11.14 14.82
C GLY A 236 -14.50 -9.96 14.16
N GLU A 237 -13.76 -9.07 13.55
CA GLU A 237 -14.22 -7.86 12.87
C GLU A 237 -14.43 -8.05 11.37
N LYS A 238 -13.87 -9.11 10.79
CA LYS A 238 -13.78 -9.35 9.35
C LYS A 238 -13.09 -8.19 8.61
N ILE A 239 -11.99 -7.71 9.19
CA ILE A 239 -11.16 -6.66 8.61
C ILE A 239 -9.87 -7.29 8.12
N LEU A 240 -9.49 -6.98 6.88
CA LEU A 240 -8.27 -7.45 6.22
C LEU A 240 -7.40 -6.25 5.86
N PHE A 241 -6.11 -6.31 6.18
CA PHE A 241 -5.08 -5.45 5.64
C PHE A 241 -4.30 -6.27 4.63
N SER A 242 -4.32 -5.86 3.36
CA SER A 242 -3.78 -6.67 2.27
C SER A 242 -2.31 -6.37 1.96
N GLY A 243 -1.76 -5.26 2.46
CA GLY A 243 -0.51 -4.73 1.91
C GLY A 243 -0.63 -4.56 0.40
N ASP A 244 0.49 -4.63 -0.29
CA ASP A 244 0.57 -4.40 -1.74
C ASP A 244 0.13 -5.59 -2.60
N ILE A 245 -0.39 -6.66 -1.98
CA ILE A 245 -1.16 -7.65 -2.76
C ILE A 245 -2.29 -6.92 -3.50
N LEU A 246 -2.79 -5.81 -2.94
CA LEU A 246 -3.78 -4.97 -3.57
C LEU A 246 -3.40 -3.48 -3.41
N VAL A 247 -3.20 -2.82 -4.54
CA VAL A 247 -2.93 -1.37 -4.66
C VAL A 247 -3.89 -0.79 -5.67
N GLN A 248 -4.59 0.29 -5.33
CA GLN A 248 -5.55 0.96 -6.23
C GLN A 248 -5.13 2.38 -6.62
N ASP A 249 -4.18 2.99 -5.96
CA ASP A 249 -3.77 4.36 -6.25
C ASP A 249 -2.35 4.41 -6.86
N PRO A 250 -2.26 4.70 -8.17
CA PRO A 250 -3.35 4.83 -9.16
C PRO A 250 -3.85 3.49 -9.72
N GLN A 251 -3.05 2.43 -9.70
CA GLN A 251 -3.34 1.07 -10.19
C GLN A 251 -2.41 0.06 -9.51
N PRO A 252 -2.59 -1.26 -9.72
CA PRO A 252 -1.69 -2.26 -9.15
C PRO A 252 -0.23 -1.98 -9.49
N TYR A 253 0.62 -1.88 -8.49
CA TYR A 253 2.07 -1.82 -8.70
C TYR A 253 2.58 -3.22 -9.09
N THR A 254 3.33 -3.31 -10.17
CA THR A 254 3.76 -4.60 -10.72
C THR A 254 5.26 -4.68 -10.97
N GLY A 255 6.02 -3.66 -10.56
CA GLY A 255 7.44 -3.51 -10.90
C GLY A 255 8.36 -4.61 -10.40
N GLN A 256 8.01 -5.27 -9.31
CA GLN A 256 8.80 -6.34 -8.68
C GLN A 256 7.93 -7.56 -8.37
N SER A 257 6.96 -7.86 -9.25
CA SER A 257 5.92 -8.85 -9.02
C SER A 257 6.15 -10.20 -9.69
N TRP A 258 5.42 -11.21 -9.21
CA TRP A 258 5.36 -12.57 -9.76
C TRP A 258 3.94 -12.91 -10.21
N PRO A 259 3.47 -12.44 -11.38
CA PRO A 259 2.06 -12.55 -11.80
C PRO A 259 1.51 -13.99 -11.78
N VAL A 260 2.30 -15.00 -12.18
CA VAL A 260 1.87 -16.41 -12.16
C VAL A 260 1.59 -16.88 -10.73
N GLN A 261 2.45 -16.52 -9.77
CA GLN A 261 2.27 -16.89 -8.36
C GLN A 261 1.25 -15.99 -7.65
N TRP A 262 1.09 -14.75 -8.09
CA TRP A 262 0.14 -13.81 -7.50
C TRP A 262 -1.33 -14.21 -7.78
N LEU A 263 -1.60 -14.75 -8.96
CA LEU A 263 -2.96 -15.14 -9.34
C LEU A 263 -3.64 -16.12 -8.36
N PRO A 264 -3.02 -17.24 -7.92
CA PRO A 264 -3.61 -18.10 -6.89
C PRO A 264 -3.76 -17.40 -5.54
N VAL A 265 -2.89 -16.44 -5.18
CA VAL A 265 -3.02 -15.63 -3.95
C VAL A 265 -4.32 -14.82 -3.99
N LEU A 266 -4.59 -14.11 -5.08
CA LEU A 266 -5.84 -13.34 -5.25
C LEU A 266 -7.08 -14.23 -5.12
N LYS A 267 -7.05 -15.44 -5.72
CA LYS A 267 -8.14 -16.44 -5.60
C LYS A 267 -8.35 -16.93 -4.16
N GLN A 268 -7.33 -16.93 -3.32
CA GLN A 268 -7.48 -17.29 -1.91
C GLN A 268 -7.99 -16.11 -1.08
N ILE A 269 -7.51 -14.89 -1.36
CA ILE A 269 -8.00 -13.68 -0.68
C ILE A 269 -9.50 -13.48 -0.90
N GLU A 270 -10.01 -13.74 -2.11
CA GLU A 270 -11.46 -13.68 -2.42
C GLU A 270 -12.32 -14.60 -1.52
N LYS A 271 -11.73 -15.62 -0.91
CA LYS A 271 -12.44 -16.55 -0.01
C LYS A 271 -12.45 -16.09 1.45
N ILE A 272 -11.66 -15.08 1.81
CA ILE A 272 -11.62 -14.55 3.18
C ILE A 272 -12.90 -13.74 3.42
N PRO A 273 -13.70 -14.06 4.45
CA PRO A 273 -14.85 -13.25 4.79
C PRO A 273 -14.45 -11.85 5.26
N ILE A 274 -14.81 -10.81 4.53
CA ILE A 274 -14.51 -9.43 4.88
C ILE A 274 -15.76 -8.58 5.00
N HIS A 275 -15.70 -7.53 5.81
CA HIS A 275 -16.57 -6.37 5.79
C HIS A 275 -15.80 -5.11 5.39
N THR A 276 -14.49 -5.13 5.60
CA THR A 276 -13.59 -4.02 5.28
C THR A 276 -12.23 -4.57 4.89
N MET A 277 -11.63 -4.00 3.87
CA MET A 277 -10.27 -4.30 3.46
C MET A 277 -9.50 -2.98 3.25
N VAL A 278 -8.34 -2.89 3.89
CA VAL A 278 -7.39 -1.79 3.74
C VAL A 278 -6.31 -2.27 2.79
N LEU A 279 -6.16 -1.58 1.68
CA LEU A 279 -5.14 -1.85 0.68
C LEU A 279 -3.78 -1.30 1.12
N GLY A 280 -2.70 -1.73 0.49
CA GLY A 280 -1.39 -1.11 0.70
C GLY A 280 -1.38 0.37 0.35
N HIS A 281 -2.05 0.73 -0.77
CA HIS A 281 -2.29 2.11 -1.20
C HIS A 281 -3.70 2.26 -1.76
N GLY A 282 -4.27 3.46 -1.61
CA GLY A 282 -5.60 3.79 -2.11
C GLY A 282 -6.72 3.63 -1.09
N PRO A 283 -7.97 3.70 -1.52
CA PRO A 283 -9.13 3.76 -0.64
C PRO A 283 -9.47 2.42 0.00
N ILE A 284 -10.21 2.48 1.11
CA ILE A 284 -10.77 1.33 1.79
C ILE A 284 -11.81 0.64 0.91
N GLN A 285 -11.79 -0.70 0.89
CA GLN A 285 -12.77 -1.54 0.20
C GLN A 285 -13.73 -2.19 1.20
N HIS A 286 -14.96 -2.48 0.75
CA HIS A 286 -15.99 -3.10 1.59
C HIS A 286 -16.45 -4.47 1.07
N ASP A 287 -15.88 -4.90 -0.04
CA ASP A 287 -16.09 -6.22 -0.67
C ASP A 287 -14.88 -6.63 -1.51
N HIS A 288 -15.00 -7.72 -2.26
CA HIS A 288 -13.94 -8.24 -3.12
C HIS A 288 -13.99 -7.73 -4.57
N SER A 289 -14.81 -6.73 -4.90
CA SER A 289 -14.96 -6.25 -6.29
C SER A 289 -13.61 -5.81 -6.88
N TYR A 290 -12.81 -5.09 -6.07
CA TYR A 290 -11.47 -4.66 -6.49
C TYR A 290 -10.51 -5.84 -6.64
N THR A 291 -10.51 -6.79 -5.70
CA THR A 291 -9.70 -8.02 -5.79
C THR A 291 -10.00 -8.78 -7.07
N GLN A 292 -11.29 -8.91 -7.43
CA GLN A 292 -11.72 -9.56 -8.67
C GLN A 292 -11.20 -8.84 -9.91
N LYS A 293 -11.19 -7.51 -9.91
CA LYS A 293 -10.65 -6.72 -11.03
C LYS A 293 -9.14 -6.91 -11.19
N VAL A 294 -8.39 -6.91 -10.10
CA VAL A 294 -6.94 -7.22 -10.14
C VAL A 294 -6.70 -8.64 -10.64
N ARG A 295 -7.49 -9.62 -10.20
CA ARG A 295 -7.42 -10.99 -10.68
C ARG A 295 -7.72 -11.11 -12.17
N GLU A 296 -8.81 -10.48 -12.65
CA GLU A 296 -9.17 -10.45 -14.08
C GLU A 296 -8.05 -9.84 -14.95
N LEU A 297 -7.45 -8.74 -14.48
CA LEU A 297 -6.30 -8.13 -15.13
C LEU A 297 -5.14 -9.12 -15.25
N MET A 298 -4.75 -9.76 -14.13
CA MET A 298 -3.64 -10.71 -14.10
C MET A 298 -3.91 -11.93 -14.99
N GLU A 299 -5.11 -12.53 -14.91
CA GLU A 299 -5.51 -13.67 -15.74
C GLU A 299 -5.43 -13.32 -17.23
N THR A 300 -5.97 -12.16 -17.63
CA THR A 300 -6.03 -11.77 -19.03
C THR A 300 -4.64 -11.46 -19.58
N VAL A 301 -3.81 -10.72 -18.83
CA VAL A 301 -2.44 -10.43 -19.28
C VAL A 301 -1.60 -11.70 -19.39
N LEU A 302 -1.69 -12.60 -18.38
CA LEU A 302 -0.98 -13.89 -18.42
C LEU A 302 -1.39 -14.72 -19.64
N THR A 303 -2.69 -14.86 -19.90
CA THR A 303 -3.21 -15.62 -21.05
C THR A 303 -2.72 -15.04 -22.37
N ARG A 304 -2.87 -13.72 -22.58
CA ARG A 304 -2.42 -13.07 -23.82
C ARG A 304 -0.91 -13.18 -24.04
N VAL A 305 -0.13 -13.02 -22.99
CA VAL A 305 1.34 -13.15 -23.06
C VAL A 305 1.73 -14.58 -23.36
N GLU A 306 1.11 -15.59 -22.74
CA GLU A 306 1.37 -17.01 -22.99
C GLU A 306 1.05 -17.40 -24.44
N GLU A 307 -0.10 -16.99 -24.97
CA GLU A 307 -0.48 -17.22 -26.37
C GLU A 307 0.56 -16.64 -27.35
N MET A 308 1.05 -15.43 -27.07
CA MET A 308 2.06 -14.78 -27.92
C MET A 308 3.43 -15.45 -27.82
N ILE A 309 3.80 -15.96 -26.63
CA ILE A 309 5.01 -16.78 -26.45
C ILE A 309 4.92 -18.07 -27.28
N LEU A 310 3.77 -18.75 -27.24
CA LEU A 310 3.53 -19.97 -28.04
C LEU A 310 3.58 -19.69 -29.56
N GLN A 311 3.29 -18.47 -30.00
CA GLN A 311 3.47 -18.02 -31.38
C GLN A 311 4.93 -17.67 -31.73
N GLY A 312 5.86 -17.83 -30.79
CA GLY A 312 7.29 -17.55 -30.96
C GLY A 312 7.66 -16.06 -30.89
N LYS A 313 6.78 -15.19 -30.41
CA LYS A 313 7.07 -13.75 -30.30
C LYS A 313 8.08 -13.46 -29.18
N THR A 314 8.95 -12.52 -29.45
CA THR A 314 9.87 -11.95 -28.47
C THR A 314 9.14 -11.01 -27.49
N LEU A 315 9.74 -10.69 -26.35
CA LEU A 315 9.19 -9.72 -25.39
C LEU A 315 8.91 -8.36 -26.07
N ALA A 316 9.85 -7.87 -26.88
CA ALA A 316 9.69 -6.58 -27.58
C ALA A 316 8.48 -6.59 -28.55
N GLU A 317 8.28 -7.68 -29.29
CA GLU A 317 7.13 -7.84 -30.19
C GLU A 317 5.81 -7.95 -29.38
N ILE A 318 5.83 -8.63 -28.25
CA ILE A 318 4.67 -8.71 -27.36
C ILE A 318 4.32 -7.31 -26.83
N GLN A 319 5.26 -6.59 -26.25
CA GLN A 319 5.05 -5.24 -25.72
C GLN A 319 4.57 -4.24 -26.79
N ALA A 320 5.03 -4.41 -28.04
CA ALA A 320 4.62 -3.56 -29.15
C ALA A 320 3.21 -3.84 -29.68
N THR A 321 2.69 -5.07 -29.52
CA THR A 321 1.46 -5.51 -30.22
C THR A 321 0.35 -5.99 -29.29
N ILE A 322 0.63 -6.27 -28.01
CA ILE A 322 -0.40 -6.67 -27.06
C ILE A 322 -1.39 -5.52 -26.85
N ASN A 323 -2.68 -5.83 -26.93
CA ASN A 323 -3.73 -4.90 -26.54
C ASN A 323 -4.20 -5.23 -25.13
N VAL A 324 -4.18 -4.26 -24.23
CA VAL A 324 -4.69 -4.34 -22.85
C VAL A 324 -5.57 -3.12 -22.51
N ASP A 325 -5.90 -2.29 -23.49
CA ASP A 325 -6.71 -1.08 -23.30
C ASP A 325 -8.16 -1.42 -22.92
N ASP A 326 -8.64 -2.60 -23.37
CA ASP A 326 -9.95 -3.14 -22.99
C ASP A 326 -10.05 -3.53 -21.51
N LEU A 327 -8.92 -3.71 -20.82
CA LEU A 327 -8.86 -4.00 -19.38
C LEU A 327 -8.95 -2.73 -18.53
N TYR A 328 -8.84 -1.56 -19.18
CA TYR A 328 -9.05 -0.30 -18.49
C TYR A 328 -10.52 -0.17 -18.08
N THR A 329 -10.76 -0.23 -16.81
CA THR A 329 -12.09 -0.02 -16.22
C THR A 329 -12.02 1.19 -15.29
N GLY A 330 -13.11 1.94 -15.12
CA GLY A 330 -13.17 3.10 -14.22
C GLY A 330 -12.94 2.79 -12.73
N VAL A 331 -12.46 1.58 -12.43
CA VAL A 331 -12.07 1.13 -11.07
C VAL A 331 -10.67 1.63 -10.70
N TRP A 332 -9.83 1.93 -11.71
CA TRP A 332 -8.49 2.45 -11.49
C TRP A 332 -8.55 3.96 -11.25
N ASN A 333 -7.88 4.45 -10.22
CA ASN A 333 -7.85 5.88 -9.91
C ASN A 333 -6.83 6.62 -10.78
N ILE A 334 -7.05 6.59 -12.10
CA ILE A 334 -6.18 7.23 -13.10
C ILE A 334 -6.99 8.31 -13.83
N SER A 335 -6.43 9.52 -13.94
CA SER A 335 -7.04 10.60 -14.72
C SER A 335 -7.11 10.23 -16.21
N GLU A 336 -8.04 10.85 -16.96
CA GLU A 336 -8.15 10.62 -18.41
C GLU A 336 -6.85 10.98 -19.17
N GLU A 337 -6.11 11.97 -18.66
CA GLU A 337 -4.85 12.42 -19.25
C GLU A 337 -3.73 11.43 -18.95
N ASP A 338 -3.68 10.89 -17.75
CA ASP A 338 -2.66 9.92 -17.31
C ASP A 338 -2.93 8.50 -17.82
N LYS A 339 -4.16 8.18 -18.23
CA LYS A 339 -4.58 6.86 -18.69
C LYS A 339 -3.62 6.28 -19.72
N LYS A 340 -3.29 7.06 -20.76
CA LYS A 340 -2.49 6.57 -21.87
C LYS A 340 -1.03 6.35 -21.50
N THR A 341 -0.45 7.24 -20.70
CA THR A 341 0.97 7.18 -20.33
C THR A 341 1.20 6.20 -19.20
N THR A 342 0.49 6.36 -18.09
CA THR A 342 0.69 5.56 -16.87
C THR A 342 0.22 4.13 -17.06
N TRP A 343 -1.00 3.92 -17.57
CA TRP A 343 -1.52 2.58 -17.88
C TRP A 343 -0.65 1.85 -18.89
N LYS A 344 -0.35 2.51 -20.00
CA LYS A 344 0.50 1.93 -21.05
C LYS A 344 1.89 1.59 -20.54
N HIS A 345 2.49 2.44 -19.71
CA HIS A 345 3.79 2.15 -19.14
C HIS A 345 3.73 0.99 -18.12
N ILE A 346 2.84 1.06 -17.14
CA ILE A 346 2.81 0.08 -16.04
C ILE A 346 2.25 -1.27 -16.52
N ILE A 347 1.20 -1.27 -17.33
CA ILE A 347 0.58 -2.52 -17.75
C ILE A 347 1.24 -3.08 -19.01
N ASN A 348 1.32 -2.32 -20.09
CA ASN A 348 1.88 -2.84 -21.36
C ASN A 348 3.40 -3.09 -21.29
N THR A 349 4.13 -2.33 -20.48
CA THR A 349 5.58 -2.50 -20.38
C THR A 349 5.94 -3.37 -19.19
N VAL A 350 5.58 -2.90 -17.97
CA VAL A 350 6.07 -3.53 -16.74
C VAL A 350 5.34 -4.86 -16.47
N LEU A 351 4.00 -4.87 -16.41
CA LEU A 351 3.26 -6.11 -16.11
C LEU A 351 3.46 -7.17 -17.20
N VAL A 352 3.47 -6.78 -18.47
CA VAL A 352 3.72 -7.71 -19.58
C VAL A 352 5.12 -8.32 -19.50
N GLU A 353 6.15 -7.54 -19.16
CA GLU A 353 7.49 -8.07 -18.94
C GLU A 353 7.52 -9.06 -17.75
N ARG A 354 6.87 -8.70 -16.64
CA ARG A 354 6.80 -9.59 -15.46
C ARG A 354 6.03 -10.88 -15.76
N ALA A 355 4.93 -10.80 -16.49
CA ALA A 355 4.19 -11.97 -16.96
C ALA A 355 5.07 -12.86 -17.85
N TRP A 356 5.75 -12.28 -18.84
CA TRP A 356 6.65 -13.00 -19.74
C TRP A 356 7.78 -13.72 -18.99
N ARG A 357 8.43 -13.04 -18.04
CA ARG A 357 9.47 -13.65 -17.17
C ARG A 357 8.90 -14.76 -16.30
N SER A 358 7.77 -14.49 -15.64
CA SER A 358 7.15 -15.41 -14.69
C SER A 358 6.68 -16.72 -15.36
N ILE A 359 6.08 -16.63 -16.56
CA ILE A 359 5.66 -17.79 -17.37
C ILE A 359 6.88 -18.66 -17.75
N ARG A 360 8.03 -18.05 -18.01
CA ARG A 360 9.28 -18.73 -18.37
C ARG A 360 10.08 -19.22 -17.17
N GLY A 361 9.53 -19.13 -15.96
CA GLY A 361 10.22 -19.53 -14.71
C GLY A 361 11.39 -18.61 -14.34
N GLN A 362 11.52 -17.46 -14.97
CA GLN A 362 12.52 -16.46 -14.63
C GLN A 362 11.96 -15.59 -13.47
N GLY A 363 12.77 -15.41 -12.42
CA GLY A 363 12.35 -14.65 -11.23
C GLY A 363 11.87 -13.23 -11.54
N GLY A 364 11.07 -12.69 -10.63
CA GLY A 364 10.57 -11.31 -10.69
C GLY A 364 11.65 -10.26 -10.44
#